data_9160793da364af321949eb7e1f1dfa55
#
_entry.id   9160793da364af321949eb7e1f1dfa55
#
_cell.length_a   1.000
_cell.length_b   1.000
_cell.length_c   1.000
_cell.angle_alpha   90.00
_cell.angle_beta   90.00
_cell.angle_gamma   90.00
#
_symmetry.space_group_name_H-M   'P 1'
#
loop_
_entity.id
_entity.type
_entity.pdbx_description
1 polymer ?
#
loop_
_entity_poly.entity_id
_entity_poly.type
_entity_poly.pdbx_seq_one_letter_code
_entity_poly.pdbx_strand_id
1 'polypeptide(L)'
;MDMSPKQYQAYLKSINPKSPVWKNMALAFLVGGAICCVGQALSNWYGSLGLNTEDAGTATSVSLVFLSALFTGLGLYHKLARHAGAGTLVPITGFANSVVSPAIDFRAEGIITGTAVKMFTVAGPVIVFGTAASILYGLILWAIS
;
A
#
# COMPACT_ATOMS: atom_id res chain seq x y z
N MET A 1 -24.62 -28.95 2.59
CA MET A 1 -25.22 -27.99 3.55
C MET A 1 -26.08 -27.03 2.74
N ASP A 2 -27.38 -27.27 2.71
CA ASP A 2 -28.32 -26.41 1.97
C ASP A 2 -28.81 -25.28 2.89
N MET A 3 -28.00 -24.22 2.99
CA MET A 3 -28.40 -23.01 3.70
C MET A 3 -28.95 -21.99 2.72
N SER A 4 -30.12 -21.40 3.00
CA SER A 4 -30.61 -20.26 2.24
C SER A 4 -29.64 -19.07 2.39
N PRO A 5 -29.57 -18.12 1.42
CA PRO A 5 -28.69 -16.94 1.51
C PRO A 5 -28.87 -16.13 2.79
N LYS A 6 -30.10 -16.05 3.31
CA LYS A 6 -30.40 -15.34 4.58
C LYS A 6 -29.86 -16.10 5.81
N GLN A 7 -29.95 -17.41 5.83
CA GLN A 7 -29.40 -18.25 6.90
C GLN A 7 -27.88 -18.21 6.89
N TYR A 8 -27.26 -18.23 5.71
CA TYR A 8 -25.81 -18.07 5.56
C TYR A 8 -25.30 -16.70 6.06
N GLN A 9 -26.01 -15.62 5.73
CA GLN A 9 -25.67 -14.29 6.26
C GLN A 9 -25.81 -14.20 7.79
N ALA A 10 -26.86 -14.80 8.36
CA ALA A 10 -27.04 -14.84 9.81
C ALA A 10 -25.92 -15.65 10.49
N TYR A 11 -25.54 -16.79 9.91
CA TYR A 11 -24.44 -17.62 10.36
C TYR A 11 -23.09 -16.87 10.31
N LEU A 12 -22.81 -16.18 9.21
CA LEU A 12 -21.60 -15.34 9.09
C LEU A 12 -21.55 -14.24 10.17
N LYS A 13 -22.69 -13.57 10.44
CA LYS A 13 -22.77 -12.55 11.49
C LYS A 13 -22.50 -13.09 12.90
N SER A 14 -22.84 -14.36 13.15
CA SER A 14 -22.61 -14.98 14.47
C SER A 14 -21.15 -15.41 14.69
N ILE A 15 -20.42 -15.71 13.60
CA ILE A 15 -19.02 -16.18 13.66
C ILE A 15 -18.03 -15.03 13.51
N ASN A 16 -18.39 -13.96 12.78
CA ASN A 16 -17.48 -12.82 12.56
C ASN A 16 -17.27 -12.03 13.87
N PRO A 17 -16.05 -11.99 14.40
CA PRO A 17 -15.76 -11.17 15.57
C PRO A 17 -15.97 -9.69 15.22
N LYS A 18 -16.63 -8.96 16.11
CA LYS A 18 -16.80 -7.50 15.95
C LYS A 18 -15.45 -6.82 16.07
N SER A 19 -15.03 -6.14 15.01
CA SER A 19 -13.79 -5.34 15.03
C SER A 19 -13.94 -4.13 15.96
N PRO A 20 -12.98 -3.87 16.85
CA PRO A 20 -12.98 -2.69 17.71
C PRO A 20 -12.62 -1.45 16.89
N VAL A 21 -13.62 -0.84 16.25
CA VAL A 21 -13.44 0.24 15.24
C VAL A 21 -12.61 1.39 15.78
N TRP A 22 -12.93 1.90 16.98
CA TRP A 22 -12.23 3.04 17.59
C TRP A 22 -10.74 2.77 17.85
N LYS A 23 -10.44 1.57 18.36
CA LYS A 23 -9.06 1.14 18.59
C LYS A 23 -8.29 1.04 17.26
N ASN A 24 -8.92 0.44 16.25
CA ASN A 24 -8.31 0.26 14.95
C ASN A 24 -8.08 1.61 14.24
N MET A 25 -9.02 2.56 14.37
CA MET A 25 -8.86 3.93 13.85
C MET A 25 -7.69 4.65 14.52
N ALA A 26 -7.59 4.60 15.85
CA ALA A 26 -6.49 5.25 16.57
C ALA A 26 -5.13 4.66 16.18
N LEU A 27 -5.02 3.33 16.09
CA LEU A 27 -3.78 2.68 15.66
C LEU A 27 -3.43 3.00 14.20
N ALA A 28 -4.42 3.01 13.30
CA ALA A 28 -4.21 3.38 11.91
C ALA A 28 -3.71 4.83 11.79
N PHE A 29 -4.29 5.77 12.54
CA PHE A 29 -3.86 7.16 12.57
C PHE A 29 -2.44 7.31 13.09
N LEU A 30 -2.10 6.69 14.22
CA LEU A 30 -0.78 6.80 14.82
C LEU A 30 0.32 6.20 13.92
N VAL A 31 0.10 4.99 13.39
CA VAL A 31 1.10 4.32 12.55
C VAL A 31 1.21 4.99 11.18
N GLY A 32 0.08 5.32 10.56
CA GLY A 32 0.07 6.05 9.29
C GLY A 32 0.73 7.43 9.44
N GLY A 33 0.42 8.16 10.51
CA GLY A 33 1.05 9.43 10.86
C GLY A 33 2.56 9.30 11.08
N ALA A 34 3.00 8.26 11.78
CA ALA A 34 4.44 7.99 11.96
C ALA A 34 5.16 7.73 10.63
N ILE A 35 4.56 6.97 9.71
CA ILE A 35 5.10 6.77 8.36
C ILE A 35 5.18 8.09 7.60
N CYS A 36 4.16 8.94 7.69
CA CYS A 36 4.17 10.27 7.08
C CYS A 36 5.26 11.18 7.68
N CYS A 37 5.48 11.13 8.99
CA CYS A 37 6.57 11.88 9.66
C CYS A 37 7.95 11.42 9.16
N VAL A 38 8.16 10.12 8.98
CA VAL A 38 9.40 9.60 8.37
C VAL A 38 9.55 10.10 6.93
N GLY A 39 8.48 10.07 6.14
CA GLY A 39 8.47 10.61 4.78
C GLY A 39 8.82 12.10 4.75
N GLN A 40 8.22 12.90 5.64
CA GLN A 40 8.51 14.33 5.72
C GLN A 40 9.97 14.60 6.16
N ALA A 41 10.50 13.83 7.11
CA ALA A 41 11.89 13.95 7.52
C ALA A 41 12.86 13.64 6.37
N LEU A 42 12.59 12.60 5.57
CA LEU A 42 13.37 12.29 4.37
C LEU A 42 13.28 13.42 3.34
N SER A 43 12.09 13.94 3.08
CA SER A 43 11.89 15.06 2.14
C SER A 43 12.66 16.31 2.57
N ASN A 44 12.60 16.67 3.84
CA ASN A 44 13.36 17.78 4.39
C ASN A 44 14.88 17.56 4.27
N TRP A 45 15.33 16.34 4.52
CA TRP A 45 16.73 15.96 4.38
C TRP A 45 17.22 16.08 2.94
N TYR A 46 16.46 15.56 1.97
CA TYR A 46 16.80 15.70 0.55
C TYR A 46 16.75 17.15 0.09
N GLY A 47 15.81 17.96 0.57
CA GLY A 47 15.79 19.40 0.33
C GLY A 47 17.03 20.10 0.88
N SER A 48 17.53 19.70 2.05
CA SER A 48 18.77 20.26 2.63
C SER A 48 20.03 19.90 1.84
N LEU A 49 19.99 18.82 1.04
CA LEU A 49 21.05 18.44 0.10
C LEU A 49 20.99 19.21 -1.22
N GLY A 50 20.04 20.13 -1.38
CA GLY A 50 19.93 20.99 -2.55
C GLY A 50 19.00 20.46 -3.66
N LEU A 51 18.23 19.39 -3.41
CA LEU A 51 17.23 18.94 -4.36
C LEU A 51 16.03 19.90 -4.35
N ASN A 52 15.47 20.14 -5.54
CA ASN A 52 14.22 20.88 -5.65
C ASN A 52 13.05 20.05 -5.05
N THR A 53 11.90 20.65 -4.88
CA THR A 53 10.73 20.02 -4.21
C THR A 53 10.27 18.75 -4.93
N GLU A 54 10.32 18.73 -6.26
CA GLU A 54 9.89 17.60 -7.09
C GLU A 54 10.86 16.43 -6.98
N ASP A 55 12.15 16.68 -7.10
CA ASP A 55 13.20 15.66 -6.97
C ASP A 55 13.27 15.11 -5.53
N ALA A 56 13.14 15.98 -4.51
CA ALA A 56 13.09 15.55 -3.12
C ALA A 56 11.88 14.65 -2.84
N GLY A 57 10.71 14.96 -3.42
CA GLY A 57 9.52 14.12 -3.34
C GLY A 57 9.71 12.74 -3.99
N THR A 58 10.33 12.71 -5.16
CA THR A 58 10.66 11.48 -5.88
C THR A 58 11.66 10.62 -5.09
N ALA A 59 12.75 11.23 -4.61
CA ALA A 59 13.76 10.55 -3.80
C ALA A 59 13.16 9.98 -2.50
N THR A 60 12.27 10.73 -1.85
CA THR A 60 11.52 10.28 -0.66
C THR A 60 10.67 9.06 -0.97
N SER A 61 9.92 9.07 -2.07
CA SER A 61 9.08 7.96 -2.51
C SER A 61 9.90 6.70 -2.77
N VAL A 62 11.02 6.82 -3.48
CA VAL A 62 11.93 5.69 -3.76
C VAL A 62 12.50 5.13 -2.45
N SER A 63 12.91 5.99 -1.52
CA SER A 63 13.44 5.56 -0.22
C SER A 63 12.40 4.83 0.61
N LEU A 64 11.17 5.32 0.67
CA LEU A 64 10.07 4.66 1.39
C LEU A 64 9.69 3.32 0.76
N VAL A 65 9.68 3.22 -0.56
CA VAL A 65 9.45 1.96 -1.29
C VAL A 65 10.55 0.94 -0.96
N PHE A 66 11.81 1.37 -0.99
CA PHE A 66 12.95 0.52 -0.66
C PHE A 66 12.89 0.01 0.79
N LEU A 67 12.64 0.90 1.76
CA LEU A 67 12.51 0.52 3.17
C LEU A 67 11.35 -0.46 3.39
N SER A 68 10.22 -0.22 2.74
CA SER A 68 9.07 -1.12 2.83
C SER A 68 9.38 -2.50 2.24
N ALA A 69 10.02 -2.55 1.08
CA ALA A 69 10.45 -3.79 0.44
C ALA A 69 11.42 -4.58 1.35
N LEU A 70 12.37 -3.87 1.97
CA LEU A 70 13.32 -4.46 2.92
C LEU A 70 12.61 -5.04 4.16
N PHE A 71 11.71 -4.27 4.78
CA PHE A 71 10.95 -4.73 5.95
C PHE A 71 9.97 -5.87 5.60
N THR A 72 9.43 -5.88 4.39
CA THR A 72 8.62 -6.99 3.88
C THR A 72 9.47 -8.24 3.72
N GLY A 73 10.67 -8.13 3.11
CA GLY A 73 11.60 -9.24 2.94
C GLY A 73 12.10 -9.82 4.26
N LEU A 74 12.27 -8.99 5.29
CA LEU A 74 12.62 -9.41 6.64
C LEU A 74 11.43 -9.95 7.46
N GLY A 75 10.24 -9.96 6.91
CA GLY A 75 9.03 -10.43 7.61
C GLY A 75 8.60 -9.52 8.76
N LEU A 76 8.99 -8.23 8.76
CA LEU A 76 8.64 -7.27 9.81
C LEU A 76 7.39 -6.48 9.45
N TYR A 77 7.20 -6.17 8.17
CA TYR A 77 6.09 -5.33 7.73
C TYR A 77 4.71 -5.93 8.06
N HIS A 78 4.53 -7.24 7.90
CA HIS A 78 3.26 -7.91 8.21
C HIS A 78 2.90 -7.85 9.71
N LYS A 79 3.92 -7.85 10.59
CA LYS A 79 3.69 -7.73 12.04
C LYS A 79 3.16 -6.34 12.39
N LEU A 80 3.69 -5.30 11.74
CA LEU A 80 3.20 -3.94 11.86
C LEU A 80 1.78 -3.80 11.29
N ALA A 81 1.55 -4.31 10.08
CA ALA A 81 0.27 -4.24 9.38
C ALA A 81 -0.88 -4.92 10.14
N ARG A 82 -0.62 -6.02 10.83
CA ARG A 82 -1.60 -6.71 11.67
C ARG A 82 -2.24 -5.80 12.73
N HIS A 83 -1.49 -4.84 13.25
CA HIS A 83 -1.96 -3.93 14.29
C HIS A 83 -2.42 -2.58 13.74
N ALA A 84 -1.80 -2.12 12.67
CA ALA A 84 -2.01 -0.79 12.12
C ALA A 84 -3.10 -0.73 11.02
N GLY A 85 -3.48 -1.87 10.43
CA GLY A 85 -4.54 -1.94 9.42
C GLY A 85 -4.37 -0.90 8.31
N ALA A 86 -5.34 -0.02 8.13
CA ALA A 86 -5.33 1.01 7.09
C ALA A 86 -4.13 1.98 7.17
N GLY A 87 -3.55 2.18 8.35
CA GLY A 87 -2.39 3.05 8.54
C GLY A 87 -1.13 2.59 7.81
N THR A 88 -0.99 1.29 7.56
CA THR A 88 0.10 0.73 6.74
C THR A 88 -0.32 0.48 5.30
N LEU A 89 -1.62 0.45 5.00
CA LEU A 89 -2.14 0.14 3.67
C LEU A 89 -2.14 1.37 2.75
N VAL A 90 -2.55 2.53 3.29
CA VAL A 90 -2.73 3.76 2.52
C VAL A 90 -1.42 4.39 2.02
N PRO A 91 -0.33 4.48 2.82
CA PRO A 91 0.93 5.04 2.36
C PRO A 91 1.57 4.22 1.24
N ILE A 92 2.51 4.85 0.49
CA ILE A 92 3.27 4.20 -0.60
C ILE A 92 4.01 2.93 -0.13
N THR A 93 4.32 2.86 1.16
CA THR A 93 4.90 1.67 1.79
C THR A 93 3.97 0.46 1.76
N GLY A 94 2.64 0.68 1.85
CA GLY A 94 1.63 -0.37 1.71
C GLY A 94 1.59 -0.93 0.30
N PHE A 95 1.66 -0.06 -0.71
CA PHE A 95 1.75 -0.48 -2.10
C PHE A 95 3.02 -1.30 -2.35
N ALA A 96 4.18 -0.84 -1.90
CA ALA A 96 5.43 -1.59 -2.02
C ALA A 96 5.34 -2.98 -1.36
N ASN A 97 4.77 -3.08 -0.15
CA ASN A 97 4.54 -4.36 0.51
C ASN A 97 3.62 -5.28 -0.30
N SER A 98 2.54 -4.74 -0.88
CA SER A 98 1.57 -5.52 -1.67
C SER A 98 2.17 -6.09 -2.96
N VAL A 99 3.20 -5.46 -3.50
CA VAL A 99 3.94 -5.94 -4.69
C VAL A 99 5.02 -6.95 -4.29
N VAL A 100 5.76 -6.68 -3.21
CA VAL A 100 6.92 -7.48 -2.80
C VAL A 100 6.50 -8.80 -2.12
N SER A 101 5.43 -8.79 -1.31
CA SER A 101 5.00 -10.00 -0.58
C SER A 101 4.67 -11.16 -1.53
N PRO A 102 3.78 -11.01 -2.53
CA PRO A 102 3.51 -12.10 -3.49
C PRO A 102 4.76 -12.47 -4.31
N ALA A 103 5.63 -11.51 -4.62
CA ALA A 103 6.87 -11.79 -5.34
C ALA A 103 7.79 -12.74 -4.57
N ILE A 104 7.84 -12.62 -3.25
CA ILE A 104 8.60 -13.50 -2.38
C ILE A 104 7.93 -14.88 -2.26
N ASP A 105 6.61 -14.90 -2.04
CA ASP A 105 5.84 -16.13 -1.85
C ASP A 105 5.90 -17.04 -3.09
N PHE A 106 5.86 -16.46 -4.28
CA PHE A 106 5.88 -17.18 -5.56
C PHE A 106 7.28 -17.32 -6.17
N ARG A 107 8.34 -17.00 -5.43
CA ARG A 107 9.73 -17.12 -5.89
C ARG A 107 10.09 -18.54 -6.33
N ALA A 108 9.53 -19.56 -5.67
CA ALA A 108 9.77 -20.97 -6.00
C ALA A 108 9.29 -21.36 -7.40
N GLU A 109 8.33 -20.61 -7.98
CA GLU A 109 7.80 -20.83 -9.33
C GLU A 109 8.70 -20.25 -10.45
N GLY A 110 9.81 -19.61 -10.07
CA GLY A 110 10.79 -19.00 -10.97
C GLY A 110 10.70 -17.47 -11.04
N ILE A 111 11.72 -16.86 -11.66
CA ILE A 111 11.83 -15.39 -11.71
C ILE A 111 10.75 -14.78 -12.62
N ILE A 112 10.49 -15.36 -13.78
CA ILE A 112 9.54 -14.82 -14.77
C ILE A 112 8.12 -15.21 -14.41
N THR A 113 7.84 -16.50 -14.30
CA THR A 113 6.49 -17.03 -14.11
C THR A 113 5.95 -16.81 -12.69
N GLY A 114 6.82 -16.82 -11.70
CA GLY A 114 6.48 -16.57 -10.30
C GLY A 114 6.65 -15.08 -9.95
N THR A 115 7.87 -14.67 -9.67
CA THR A 115 8.16 -13.33 -9.10
C THR A 115 7.65 -12.20 -9.98
N ALA A 116 8.06 -12.12 -11.26
CA ALA A 116 7.72 -11.00 -12.13
C ALA A 116 6.22 -10.93 -12.41
N VAL A 117 5.58 -12.05 -12.76
CA VAL A 117 4.13 -12.09 -13.04
C VAL A 117 3.35 -11.62 -11.81
N LYS A 118 3.71 -12.05 -10.60
CA LYS A 118 3.00 -11.65 -9.38
C LYS A 118 3.18 -10.17 -9.04
N MET A 119 4.37 -9.61 -9.26
CA MET A 119 4.60 -8.17 -9.13
C MET A 119 3.69 -7.38 -10.08
N PHE A 120 3.64 -7.77 -11.37
CA PHE A 120 2.80 -7.08 -12.35
C PHE A 120 1.30 -7.29 -12.13
N THR A 121 0.88 -8.40 -11.56
CA THR A 121 -0.53 -8.63 -11.20
C THR A 121 -1.05 -7.57 -10.23
N VAL A 122 -0.20 -7.08 -9.32
CA VAL A 122 -0.56 -6.03 -8.37
C VAL A 122 -0.27 -4.64 -8.96
N ALA A 123 0.92 -4.43 -9.50
CA ALA A 123 1.34 -3.12 -10.00
C ALA A 123 0.63 -2.71 -11.29
N GLY A 124 0.31 -3.67 -12.17
CA GLY A 124 -0.31 -3.40 -13.48
C GLY A 124 -1.61 -2.61 -13.39
N PRO A 125 -2.62 -3.11 -12.68
CA PRO A 125 -3.89 -2.37 -12.51
C PRO A 125 -3.71 -0.98 -11.93
N VAL A 126 -2.83 -0.80 -10.95
CA VAL A 126 -2.59 0.51 -10.32
C VAL A 126 -2.02 1.50 -11.34
N ILE A 127 -1.04 1.07 -12.14
CA ILE A 127 -0.46 1.90 -13.20
C ILE A 127 -1.51 2.25 -14.26
N VAL A 128 -2.27 1.27 -14.74
CA VAL A 128 -3.28 1.47 -15.79
C VAL A 128 -4.37 2.43 -15.32
N PHE A 129 -4.96 2.19 -14.15
CA PHE A 129 -6.05 3.05 -13.65
C PHE A 129 -5.53 4.43 -13.23
N GLY A 130 -4.33 4.52 -12.64
CA GLY A 130 -3.71 5.79 -12.29
C GLY A 130 -3.42 6.65 -13.51
N THR A 131 -2.85 6.05 -14.57
CA THR A 131 -2.58 6.74 -15.83
C THR A 131 -3.88 7.16 -16.53
N ALA A 132 -4.88 6.27 -16.60
CA ALA A 132 -6.18 6.59 -17.21
C ALA A 132 -6.87 7.74 -16.48
N ALA A 133 -6.89 7.72 -15.16
CA ALA A 133 -7.47 8.81 -14.35
C ALA A 133 -6.71 10.14 -14.57
N SER A 134 -5.39 10.11 -14.64
CA SER A 134 -4.57 11.29 -14.90
C SER A 134 -4.82 11.88 -16.29
N ILE A 135 -4.96 11.04 -17.32
CA ILE A 135 -5.30 11.48 -18.68
C ILE A 135 -6.67 12.14 -18.70
N LEU A 136 -7.68 11.50 -18.11
CA LEU A 136 -9.03 12.06 -18.05
C LEU A 136 -9.06 13.41 -17.33
N TYR A 137 -8.39 13.52 -16.19
CA TYR A 137 -8.27 14.77 -15.45
C TYR A 137 -7.54 15.85 -16.25
N GLY A 138 -6.44 15.49 -16.92
CA GLY A 138 -5.70 16.42 -17.78
C GLY A 138 -6.53 16.93 -18.97
N LEU A 139 -7.34 16.07 -19.60
CA LEU A 139 -8.26 16.47 -20.66
C LEU A 139 -9.35 17.42 -20.17
N ILE A 140 -9.90 17.18 -18.98
CA ILE A 140 -10.87 18.07 -18.37
C ILE A 140 -10.25 19.45 -18.11
N LEU A 141 -9.07 19.49 -17.49
CA LEU A 141 -8.36 20.75 -17.25
C LEU A 141 -8.08 21.51 -18.56
N TRP A 142 -7.63 20.82 -19.57
CA TRP A 142 -7.38 21.45 -20.89
C TRP A 142 -8.65 22.00 -21.53
N ALA A 143 -9.80 21.33 -21.34
CA ALA A 143 -11.07 21.76 -21.93
C ALA A 143 -11.69 22.97 -21.21
N ILE A 144 -11.34 23.22 -19.94
CA ILE A 144 -11.87 24.33 -19.14
C ILE A 144 -10.87 25.49 -18.96
N SER A 145 -9.64 25.32 -19.40
CA SER A 145 -8.57 26.33 -19.39
C SER A 145 -8.53 27.10 -20.70
#